data_5e205a916e89eb11196fd0738ad33d23
#
_entry.id   5e205a916e89eb11196fd0738ad33d23
#
_cell.length_a   1.000
_cell.length_b   1.000
_cell.length_c   1.000
_cell.angle_alpha   90.00
_cell.angle_beta   90.00
_cell.angle_gamma   90.00
#
_symmetry.space_group_name_H-M   'P 1'
#
loop_
_entity.id
_entity.type
_entity.pdbx_description
1 polymer ?
#
loop_
_entity_poly.entity_id
_entity_poly.type
_entity_poly.pdbx_seq_one_letter_code
_entity_poly.pdbx_strand_id
1 'polypeptide(L)'
;MKIQQLKLQDFMIFQKAEIKFSPNINIICGENSTGKTALIKLLYSCVKSQEVLKNSKSDITKEKFEDALVAKLQGVFRPDKYSVGRLVYRKQGSGRAKINVRFDKNAQLEIGFGNRQEKHIDVIVNELPPIAASAVYIPPKEIISTTENFVSLYADYHIAFEETYYDLARLLERPLKKGPNTQEQNAVLRSFEKILNGNIIQKDKAFYLQVKGAGEFEMGLVSEGYRKLATIMYLVQSGSLSKNAILFWDEPETNMNPKMIQPMVEAIIELAKLGVQVFITTHDYFIQQ
;
A
#
# COMPACT_ATOMS: atom_id res chain seq x y z
N MET A 1 10.16 -11.57 1.46
CA MET A 1 9.01 -11.87 2.38
C MET A 1 7.73 -11.71 1.57
N LYS A 2 6.86 -12.72 1.57
CA LYS A 2 5.57 -12.71 0.89
C LYS A 2 4.48 -13.12 1.88
N ILE A 3 3.32 -12.50 1.82
CA ILE A 3 2.16 -12.85 2.65
C ILE A 3 1.52 -14.10 2.05
N GLN A 4 1.30 -15.14 2.85
CA GLN A 4 0.72 -16.42 2.41
C GLN A 4 -0.70 -16.64 2.92
N GLN A 5 -1.02 -16.16 4.13
CA GLN A 5 -2.32 -16.39 4.74
C GLN A 5 -2.67 -15.27 5.74
N LEU A 6 -3.94 -14.97 5.82
CA LEU A 6 -4.54 -14.13 6.85
C LEU A 6 -5.67 -14.90 7.54
N LYS A 7 -5.66 -14.93 8.86
CA LYS A 7 -6.77 -15.39 9.68
C LYS A 7 -7.25 -14.23 10.54
N LEU A 8 -8.54 -13.98 10.51
CA LEU A 8 -9.21 -12.92 11.27
C LEU A 8 -10.30 -13.53 12.15
N GLN A 9 -10.43 -12.97 13.34
CA GLN A 9 -11.59 -13.15 14.20
C GLN A 9 -11.96 -11.79 14.80
N ASP A 10 -13.25 -11.44 14.74
CA ASP A 10 -13.82 -10.21 15.30
C ASP A 10 -13.09 -8.90 14.90
N PHE A 11 -12.74 -8.75 13.61
CA PHE A 11 -12.11 -7.54 13.07
C PHE A 11 -13.02 -6.81 12.09
N MET A 12 -13.31 -5.53 12.31
CA MET A 12 -14.17 -4.67 11.48
C MET A 12 -15.53 -5.33 11.21
N ILE A 13 -15.77 -5.71 9.95
CA ILE A 13 -17.00 -6.42 9.54
C ILE A 13 -16.85 -7.96 9.62
N PHE A 14 -15.64 -8.47 9.82
CA PHE A 14 -15.35 -9.90 9.78
C PHE A 14 -15.52 -10.52 11.18
N GLN A 15 -16.49 -11.40 11.34
CA GLN A 15 -16.57 -12.27 12.52
C GLN A 15 -15.49 -13.34 12.48
N LYS A 16 -15.30 -13.97 11.31
CA LYS A 16 -14.25 -14.95 11.05
C LYS A 16 -13.93 -14.95 9.56
N ALA A 17 -12.64 -14.93 9.23
CA ALA A 17 -12.17 -15.11 7.87
C ALA A 17 -10.83 -15.85 7.87
N GLU A 18 -10.63 -16.69 6.87
CA GLU A 18 -9.35 -17.32 6.58
C GLU A 18 -9.11 -17.24 5.07
N ILE A 19 -8.04 -16.55 4.68
CA ILE A 19 -7.73 -16.25 3.28
C ILE A 19 -6.31 -16.67 2.99
N LYS A 20 -6.11 -17.43 1.91
CA LYS A 20 -4.79 -17.80 1.38
C LYS A 20 -4.45 -16.90 0.19
N PHE A 21 -3.20 -16.52 0.08
CA PHE A 21 -2.72 -15.58 -0.93
C PHE A 21 -1.70 -16.20 -1.88
N SER A 22 -1.77 -15.78 -3.14
CA SER A 22 -0.75 -16.03 -4.16
C SER A 22 0.52 -15.21 -3.86
N PRO A 23 1.72 -15.74 -4.15
CA PRO A 23 2.95 -14.98 -4.05
C PRO A 23 3.08 -13.86 -5.10
N ASN A 24 2.20 -13.82 -6.10
CA ASN A 24 2.24 -12.87 -7.21
C ASN A 24 1.10 -11.85 -7.16
N ILE A 25 -0.07 -12.18 -7.73
CA ILE A 25 -1.22 -11.29 -7.82
C ILE A 25 -2.38 -11.84 -7.00
N ASN A 26 -3.01 -10.98 -6.21
CA ASN A 26 -4.18 -11.25 -5.41
C ASN A 26 -5.25 -10.19 -5.70
N ILE A 27 -6.39 -10.61 -6.20
CA ILE A 27 -7.53 -9.74 -6.50
C ILE A 27 -8.61 -10.02 -5.47
N ILE A 28 -9.00 -8.97 -4.74
CA ILE A 28 -10.03 -9.02 -3.69
C ILE A 28 -11.26 -8.31 -4.23
N CYS A 29 -12.24 -9.08 -4.66
CA CYS A 29 -13.46 -8.60 -5.29
C CYS A 29 -14.63 -8.61 -4.31
N GLY A 30 -15.60 -7.74 -4.55
CA GLY A 30 -16.84 -7.69 -3.80
C GLY A 30 -17.54 -6.34 -3.90
N GLU A 31 -18.77 -6.28 -3.44
CA GLU A 31 -19.52 -5.03 -3.37
C GLU A 31 -18.91 -4.00 -2.42
N ASN A 32 -19.41 -2.77 -2.46
CA ASN A 32 -19.01 -1.73 -1.54
C ASN A 32 -19.33 -2.14 -0.09
N SER A 33 -18.50 -1.69 0.86
CA SER A 33 -18.65 -1.96 2.29
C SER A 33 -18.48 -3.43 2.70
N THR A 34 -17.94 -4.31 1.84
CA THR A 34 -17.64 -5.72 2.17
C THR A 34 -16.29 -5.92 2.86
N GLY A 35 -15.54 -4.85 3.14
CA GLY A 35 -14.29 -4.88 3.90
C GLY A 35 -13.02 -5.10 3.07
N LYS A 36 -13.08 -5.04 1.73
CA LYS A 36 -11.91 -5.19 0.84
C LYS A 36 -10.75 -4.28 1.24
N THR A 37 -11.01 -2.97 1.30
CA THR A 37 -10.05 -1.95 1.74
C THR A 37 -9.53 -2.21 3.15
N ALA A 38 -10.38 -2.67 4.09
CA ALA A 38 -9.98 -2.97 5.45
C ALA A 38 -8.96 -4.12 5.52
N LEU A 39 -9.12 -5.16 4.67
CA LEU A 39 -8.18 -6.27 4.58
C LEU A 39 -6.79 -5.81 4.14
N ILE A 40 -6.70 -5.07 3.04
CA ILE A 40 -5.40 -4.63 2.51
C ILE A 40 -4.74 -3.57 3.41
N LYS A 41 -5.52 -2.68 4.04
CA LYS A 41 -5.03 -1.73 5.04
C LYS A 41 -4.43 -2.43 6.26
N LEU A 42 -5.07 -3.50 6.75
CA LEU A 42 -4.54 -4.28 7.85
C LEU A 42 -3.21 -4.94 7.49
N LEU A 43 -3.15 -5.65 6.36
CA LEU A 43 -1.93 -6.30 5.88
C LEU A 43 -0.81 -5.28 5.66
N TYR A 44 -1.13 -4.15 5.04
CA TYR A 44 -0.21 -3.02 4.86
C TYR A 44 0.34 -2.54 6.21
N SER A 45 -0.53 -2.29 7.19
CA SER A 45 -0.14 -1.80 8.50
C SER A 45 0.83 -2.75 9.21
N CYS A 46 0.59 -4.06 9.14
CA CYS A 46 1.46 -5.07 9.73
C CYS A 46 2.87 -5.05 9.12
N VAL A 47 2.96 -5.01 7.77
CA VAL A 47 4.26 -5.01 7.08
C VAL A 47 4.98 -3.67 7.24
N LYS A 48 4.23 -2.56 7.14
CA LYS A 48 4.79 -1.20 7.21
C LYS A 48 5.37 -0.86 8.57
N SER A 49 4.76 -1.32 9.65
CA SER A 49 5.27 -1.13 11.01
C SER A 49 6.67 -1.74 11.16
N GLN A 50 6.89 -2.94 10.64
CA GLN A 50 8.21 -3.59 10.65
C GLN A 50 9.23 -2.82 9.78
N GLU A 51 8.81 -2.34 8.59
CA GLU A 51 9.67 -1.54 7.71
C GLU A 51 10.12 -0.23 8.38
N VAL A 52 9.21 0.46 9.06
CA VAL A 52 9.50 1.73 9.75
C VAL A 52 10.53 1.52 10.87
N LEU A 53 10.35 0.50 11.69
CA LEU A 53 11.28 0.19 12.78
C LEU A 53 12.67 -0.17 12.28
N LYS A 54 12.77 -0.96 11.22
CA LYS A 54 14.06 -1.25 10.59
C LYS A 54 14.79 0.02 10.14
N ASN A 55 14.07 0.95 9.56
CA ASN A 55 14.64 2.19 9.06
C ASN A 55 15.09 3.13 10.18
N SER A 56 14.56 2.98 11.40
CA SER A 56 14.97 3.76 12.58
C SER A 56 16.31 3.35 13.17
N LYS A 57 16.95 2.28 12.65
CA LYS A 57 18.24 1.72 13.13
C LYS A 57 18.23 1.35 14.63
N SER A 58 17.08 1.26 15.26
CA SER A 58 16.95 0.82 16.65
C SER A 58 16.63 -0.67 16.72
N ASP A 59 16.99 -1.31 17.84
CA ASP A 59 16.59 -2.70 18.09
C ASP A 59 15.06 -2.80 18.07
N ILE A 60 14.55 -3.80 17.36
CA ILE A 60 13.14 -4.07 17.26
C ILE A 60 12.73 -4.90 18.48
N THR A 61 12.27 -4.23 19.53
CA THR A 61 11.65 -4.90 20.68
C THR A 61 10.16 -5.10 20.44
N LYS A 62 9.55 -5.96 21.25
CA LYS A 62 8.12 -6.22 21.19
C LYS A 62 7.32 -4.94 21.43
N GLU A 63 7.67 -4.16 22.44
CA GLU A 63 6.99 -2.92 22.81
C GLU A 63 7.06 -1.88 21.68
N LYS A 64 8.26 -1.70 21.08
CA LYS A 64 8.41 -0.80 19.93
C LYS A 64 7.57 -1.22 18.75
N PHE A 65 7.43 -2.53 18.51
CA PHE A 65 6.59 -3.02 17.44
C PHE A 65 5.10 -2.80 17.74
N GLU A 66 4.66 -3.02 18.99
CA GLU A 66 3.31 -2.72 19.44
C GLU A 66 2.97 -1.24 19.21
N ASP A 67 3.82 -0.33 19.68
CA ASP A 67 3.65 1.11 19.49
C ASP A 67 3.60 1.51 18.02
N ALA A 68 4.52 0.99 17.20
CA ALA A 68 4.56 1.28 15.77
C ALA A 68 3.30 0.77 15.04
N LEU A 69 2.81 -0.41 15.41
CA LEU A 69 1.61 -0.99 14.83
C LEU A 69 0.34 -0.26 15.26
N VAL A 70 0.25 0.14 16.53
CA VAL A 70 -0.84 0.99 17.04
C VAL A 70 -0.89 2.30 16.27
N ALA A 71 0.24 3.01 16.19
CA ALA A 71 0.34 4.28 15.46
C ALA A 71 -0.07 4.10 13.99
N LYS A 72 0.43 3.05 13.33
CA LYS A 72 0.10 2.76 11.93
C LYS A 72 -1.39 2.45 11.73
N LEU A 73 -2.01 1.64 12.58
CA LEU A 73 -3.45 1.36 12.50
C LEU A 73 -4.29 2.61 12.74
N GLN A 74 -3.89 3.45 13.70
CA GLN A 74 -4.55 4.73 13.97
C GLN A 74 -4.45 5.69 12.79
N GLY A 75 -3.30 5.82 12.16
CA GLY A 75 -3.08 6.69 11.00
C GLY A 75 -3.79 6.20 9.74
N VAL A 76 -3.72 4.88 9.46
CA VAL A 76 -4.29 4.27 8.25
C VAL A 76 -5.81 4.16 8.30
N PHE A 77 -6.39 3.78 9.45
CA PHE A 77 -7.85 3.60 9.60
C PHE A 77 -8.56 4.86 10.12
N ARG A 78 -7.85 5.73 10.82
CA ARG A 78 -8.38 6.94 11.49
C ARG A 78 -9.66 6.67 12.28
N PRO A 79 -9.64 5.70 13.20
CA PRO A 79 -10.82 5.42 14.02
C PRO A 79 -11.15 6.64 14.90
N ASP A 80 -12.42 6.78 15.26
CA ASP A 80 -12.87 7.83 16.18
C ASP A 80 -12.02 7.84 17.47
N LYS A 81 -11.59 9.03 17.89
CA LYS A 81 -10.67 9.27 19.02
C LYS A 81 -9.35 8.48 18.92
N TYR A 82 -8.95 8.07 17.71
CA TYR A 82 -7.77 7.24 17.47
C TYR A 82 -7.75 5.94 18.30
N SER A 83 -8.92 5.41 18.68
CA SER A 83 -9.04 4.18 19.46
C SER A 83 -8.99 2.93 18.57
N VAL A 84 -7.94 2.09 18.71
CA VAL A 84 -7.83 0.82 17.96
C VAL A 84 -8.96 -0.14 18.28
N GLY A 85 -9.56 -0.05 19.46
CA GLY A 85 -10.73 -0.85 19.85
C GLY A 85 -11.94 -0.65 18.96
N ARG A 86 -12.02 0.49 18.21
CA ARG A 86 -13.05 0.73 17.19
C ARG A 86 -12.94 -0.17 15.98
N LEU A 87 -11.78 -0.81 15.78
CA LEU A 87 -11.54 -1.79 14.72
C LEU A 87 -12.00 -3.20 15.08
N VAL A 88 -12.43 -3.43 16.32
CA VAL A 88 -13.05 -4.71 16.72
C VAL A 88 -14.46 -4.81 16.14
N TYR A 89 -14.86 -6.01 15.73
CA TYR A 89 -16.20 -6.30 15.26
C TYR A 89 -17.25 -5.84 16.28
N ARG A 90 -18.26 -5.11 15.79
CA ARG A 90 -19.27 -4.52 16.68
C ARG A 90 -20.30 -5.55 17.11
N LYS A 91 -20.27 -5.88 18.39
CA LYS A 91 -21.28 -6.72 19.07
C LYS A 91 -21.56 -6.17 20.47
N GLN A 92 -22.66 -6.56 21.07
CA GLN A 92 -22.97 -6.19 22.46
C GLN A 92 -21.93 -6.81 23.41
N GLY A 93 -21.52 -6.04 24.43
CA GLY A 93 -20.58 -6.48 25.45
C GLY A 93 -19.11 -6.33 25.07
N SER A 94 -18.25 -7.14 25.64
CA SER A 94 -16.83 -7.17 25.35
C SER A 94 -16.54 -7.95 24.06
N GLY A 95 -15.64 -7.44 23.25
CA GLY A 95 -15.15 -8.09 22.02
C GLY A 95 -13.63 -8.02 21.95
N ARG A 96 -13.01 -8.99 21.26
CA ARG A 96 -11.57 -9.01 21.04
C ARG A 96 -11.26 -9.46 19.63
N ALA A 97 -10.58 -8.61 18.87
CA ALA A 97 -10.03 -9.00 17.60
C ALA A 97 -8.82 -9.91 17.79
N LYS A 98 -8.69 -10.93 16.92
CA LYS A 98 -7.50 -11.76 16.77
C LYS A 98 -7.12 -11.79 15.30
N ILE A 99 -5.86 -11.55 15.02
CA ILE A 99 -5.31 -11.45 13.68
C ILE A 99 -4.05 -12.30 13.63
N ASN A 100 -3.99 -13.23 12.69
CA ASN A 100 -2.79 -14.01 12.42
C ASN A 100 -2.43 -13.86 10.94
N VAL A 101 -1.23 -13.37 10.66
CA VAL A 101 -0.68 -13.23 9.31
C VAL A 101 0.51 -14.19 9.19
N ARG A 102 0.45 -15.08 8.19
CA ARG A 102 1.57 -15.97 7.86
C ARG A 102 2.29 -15.47 6.63
N PHE A 103 3.60 -15.57 6.68
CA PHE A 103 4.50 -15.19 5.61
C PHE A 103 5.27 -16.43 5.10
N ASP A 104 5.98 -16.26 4.00
CA ASP A 104 6.94 -17.26 3.53
C ASP A 104 8.02 -17.52 4.59
N LYS A 105 8.74 -18.66 4.45
CA LYS A 105 9.77 -19.11 5.42
C LYS A 105 9.25 -19.33 6.85
N ASN A 106 7.97 -19.70 6.97
CA ASN A 106 7.29 -19.98 8.23
C ASN A 106 7.23 -18.82 9.24
N ALA A 107 7.51 -17.59 8.82
CA ALA A 107 7.36 -16.43 9.69
C ALA A 107 5.87 -16.10 9.90
N GLN A 108 5.53 -15.68 11.10
CA GLN A 108 4.16 -15.28 11.44
C GLN A 108 4.12 -14.06 12.35
N LEU A 109 3.00 -13.35 12.26
CA LEU A 109 2.63 -12.28 13.16
C LEU A 109 1.25 -12.60 13.73
N GLU A 110 1.15 -12.67 15.06
CA GLU A 110 -0.13 -12.84 15.75
C GLU A 110 -0.34 -11.69 16.72
N ILE A 111 -1.48 -11.00 16.57
CA ILE A 111 -1.87 -9.87 17.39
C ILE A 111 -3.31 -10.00 17.88
N GLY A 112 -3.62 -9.32 18.99
CA GLY A 112 -4.97 -9.24 19.50
C GLY A 112 -5.20 -7.96 20.28
N PHE A 113 -6.44 -7.43 20.23
CA PHE A 113 -6.83 -6.26 21.00
C PHE A 113 -8.34 -6.24 21.27
N GLY A 114 -8.71 -5.67 22.41
CA GLY A 114 -10.10 -5.58 22.86
C GLY A 114 -10.78 -4.30 22.38
N ASN A 115 -12.12 -4.32 22.37
CA ASN A 115 -12.94 -3.18 21.95
C ASN A 115 -12.88 -1.97 22.92
N ARG A 116 -12.28 -2.13 24.10
CA ARG A 116 -12.05 -1.06 25.10
C ARG A 116 -10.63 -0.54 25.09
N GLN A 117 -9.72 -1.14 24.30
CA GLN A 117 -8.33 -0.72 24.21
C GLN A 117 -8.20 0.47 23.24
N GLU A 118 -7.61 1.56 23.70
CA GLU A 118 -7.44 2.78 22.88
C GLU A 118 -6.12 2.78 22.13
N LYS A 119 -5.02 2.55 22.85
CA LYS A 119 -3.64 2.70 22.34
C LYS A 119 -2.78 1.48 22.65
N HIS A 120 -3.37 0.30 22.76
CA HIS A 120 -2.63 -0.91 23.08
C HIS A 120 -3.10 -2.08 22.23
N ILE A 121 -2.15 -2.88 21.78
CA ILE A 121 -2.33 -4.12 21.04
C ILE A 121 -1.40 -5.16 21.66
N ASP A 122 -1.90 -6.35 21.93
CA ASP A 122 -1.04 -7.45 22.37
C ASP A 122 -0.40 -8.10 21.15
N VAL A 123 0.89 -8.03 21.01
CA VAL A 123 1.66 -8.84 20.07
C VAL A 123 1.96 -10.19 20.72
N ILE A 124 1.30 -11.24 20.25
CA ILE A 124 1.41 -12.61 20.79
C ILE A 124 2.63 -13.29 20.20
N VAL A 125 2.79 -13.19 18.88
CA VAL A 125 3.93 -13.72 18.11
C VAL A 125 4.39 -12.68 17.13
N ASN A 126 5.70 -12.44 17.04
CA ASN A 126 6.33 -11.67 15.98
C ASN A 126 7.62 -12.36 15.52
N GLU A 127 7.52 -13.12 14.43
CA GLU A 127 8.63 -13.80 13.77
C GLU A 127 9.02 -13.13 12.46
N LEU A 128 8.61 -11.86 12.28
CA LEU A 128 8.97 -11.10 11.08
C LEU A 128 10.49 -10.90 11.02
N PRO A 129 11.10 -11.17 9.84
CA PRO A 129 12.55 -11.00 9.71
C PRO A 129 12.93 -9.54 9.87
N PRO A 130 14.17 -9.25 10.36
CA PRO A 130 14.68 -7.89 10.47
C PRO A 130 14.69 -7.12 9.13
N ILE A 131 14.74 -7.86 8.02
CA ILE A 131 14.65 -7.32 6.66
C ILE A 131 13.19 -7.45 6.21
N ALA A 132 12.39 -6.43 6.52
CA ALA A 132 11.04 -6.35 6.02
C ALA A 132 11.00 -6.14 4.49
N ALA A 133 9.95 -6.63 3.86
CA ALA A 133 9.62 -6.20 2.50
C ALA A 133 9.27 -4.70 2.51
N SER A 134 9.57 -3.99 1.43
CA SER A 134 9.03 -2.65 1.24
C SER A 134 7.53 -2.75 1.00
N ALA A 135 6.73 -2.07 1.82
CA ALA A 135 5.28 -2.02 1.66
C ALA A 135 4.87 -0.69 1.02
N VAL A 136 4.18 -0.79 -0.10
CA VAL A 136 3.64 0.36 -0.83
C VAL A 136 2.12 0.26 -0.84
N TYR A 137 1.44 1.31 -0.43
CA TYR A 137 -0.01 1.43 -0.53
C TYR A 137 -0.36 2.56 -1.50
N ILE A 138 -1.20 2.27 -2.49
CA ILE A 138 -1.74 3.25 -3.42
C ILE A 138 -3.24 3.37 -3.14
N PRO A 139 -3.69 4.53 -2.61
CA PRO A 139 -5.10 4.77 -2.32
C PRO A 139 -5.91 4.99 -3.61
N PRO A 140 -7.27 4.95 -3.54
CA PRO A 140 -8.13 5.12 -4.71
C PRO A 140 -7.91 6.43 -5.46
N LYS A 141 -7.73 7.53 -4.72
CA LYS A 141 -7.41 8.85 -5.32
C LYS A 141 -5.91 8.97 -5.53
N GLU A 142 -5.52 9.42 -6.71
CA GLU A 142 -4.13 9.71 -7.00
C GLU A 142 -3.64 10.93 -6.21
N ILE A 143 -2.35 11.04 -5.99
CA ILE A 143 -1.72 12.12 -5.24
C ILE A 143 -0.53 12.73 -5.97
N ILE A 144 -0.05 12.11 -7.05
CA ILE A 144 1.16 12.58 -7.76
C ILE A 144 1.03 14.01 -8.30
N SER A 145 -0.21 14.45 -8.57
CA SER A 145 -0.49 15.82 -9.00
C SER A 145 -0.47 16.86 -7.88
N THR A 146 -0.45 16.44 -6.61
CA THR A 146 -0.59 17.31 -5.43
C THR A 146 0.42 17.00 -4.33
N THR A 147 1.56 16.42 -4.69
CA THR A 147 2.61 16.05 -3.70
C THR A 147 3.35 17.25 -3.13
N GLU A 148 3.35 18.38 -3.83
CA GLU A 148 4.08 19.57 -3.40
C GLU A 148 3.62 20.01 -1.99
N ASN A 149 4.58 20.05 -1.06
CA ASN A 149 4.37 20.39 0.35
C ASN A 149 3.40 19.49 1.14
N PHE A 150 2.82 18.44 0.53
CA PHE A 150 1.86 17.56 1.20
C PHE A 150 2.45 16.89 2.44
N VAL A 151 3.70 16.42 2.36
CA VAL A 151 4.39 15.73 3.47
C VAL A 151 4.54 16.67 4.66
N SER A 152 4.99 17.93 4.43
CA SER A 152 5.14 18.93 5.47
C SER A 152 3.78 19.32 6.07
N LEU A 153 2.77 19.57 5.23
CA LEU A 153 1.42 19.90 5.69
C LEU A 153 0.82 18.77 6.55
N TYR A 154 1.02 17.51 6.16
CA TYR A 154 0.53 16.39 6.94
C TYR A 154 1.23 16.29 8.31
N ALA A 155 2.56 16.42 8.33
CA ALA A 155 3.36 16.30 9.54
C ALA A 155 3.11 17.46 10.53
N ASP A 156 3.04 18.70 10.03
CA ASP A 156 2.99 19.90 10.86
C ASP A 156 1.57 20.26 11.28
N TYR A 157 0.56 20.04 10.41
CA TYR A 157 -0.81 20.49 10.63
C TYR A 157 -1.82 19.36 10.85
N HIS A 158 -1.38 18.10 10.85
CA HIS A 158 -2.25 16.93 11.07
C HIS A 158 -3.52 16.97 10.22
N ILE A 159 -3.37 17.28 8.92
CA ILE A 159 -4.49 17.40 7.98
C ILE A 159 -5.32 16.10 7.93
N ALA A 160 -6.60 16.23 7.58
CA ALA A 160 -7.58 15.16 7.66
C ALA A 160 -7.46 14.11 6.52
N PHE A 161 -6.23 13.63 6.25
CA PHE A 161 -5.96 12.53 5.32
C PHE A 161 -5.54 11.26 6.08
N GLU A 162 -5.77 10.09 5.46
CA GLU A 162 -5.25 8.82 5.96
C GLU A 162 -3.72 8.77 5.77
N GLU A 163 -3.03 8.10 6.67
CA GLU A 163 -1.57 7.99 6.62
C GLU A 163 -1.07 7.27 5.36
N THR A 164 -1.91 6.49 4.69
CA THR A 164 -1.60 5.87 3.39
C THR A 164 -1.21 6.90 2.33
N TYR A 165 -1.85 8.07 2.30
CA TYR A 165 -1.51 9.18 1.42
C TYR A 165 -0.16 9.80 1.77
N TYR A 166 0.10 10.00 3.06
CA TYR A 166 1.37 10.52 3.55
C TYR A 166 2.53 9.57 3.24
N ASP A 167 2.34 8.27 3.49
CA ASP A 167 3.34 7.26 3.19
C ASP A 167 3.66 7.23 1.69
N LEU A 168 2.64 7.33 0.82
CA LEU A 168 2.83 7.37 -0.64
C LEU A 168 3.56 8.66 -1.06
N ALA A 169 3.15 9.83 -0.54
CA ALA A 169 3.81 11.10 -0.85
C ALA A 169 5.29 11.05 -0.47
N ARG A 170 5.64 10.51 0.70
CA ARG A 170 7.03 10.31 1.11
C ARG A 170 7.82 9.40 0.17
N LEU A 171 7.18 8.41 -0.43
CA LEU A 171 7.85 7.56 -1.44
C LEU A 171 8.06 8.33 -2.75
N LEU A 172 7.13 9.21 -3.12
CA LEU A 172 7.23 10.07 -4.29
C LEU A 172 8.26 11.20 -4.13
N GLU A 173 8.55 11.63 -2.91
CA GLU A 173 9.66 12.57 -2.63
C GLU A 173 11.06 11.93 -2.73
N ARG A 174 11.16 10.60 -2.77
CA ARG A 174 12.46 9.94 -2.91
C ARG A 174 13.07 10.23 -4.27
N PRO A 175 14.37 10.57 -4.33
CA PRO A 175 15.04 10.75 -5.60
C PRO A 175 15.09 9.44 -6.39
N LEU A 176 15.27 9.55 -7.70
CA LEU A 176 15.50 8.40 -8.55
C LEU A 176 16.71 7.59 -8.06
N LYS A 177 16.62 6.28 -8.18
CA LYS A 177 17.70 5.36 -7.80
C LYS A 177 18.96 5.67 -8.62
N LYS A 178 20.09 5.79 -7.94
CA LYS A 178 21.40 5.89 -8.61
C LYS A 178 21.86 4.51 -9.09
N GLY A 179 22.39 4.46 -10.31
CA GLY A 179 22.92 3.26 -10.93
C GLY A 179 21.98 2.59 -11.94
N PRO A 180 22.42 1.56 -12.66
CA PRO A 180 21.64 0.93 -13.71
C PRO A 180 20.46 0.15 -13.14
N ASN A 181 19.37 0.13 -13.89
CA ASN A 181 18.23 -0.73 -13.64
C ASN A 181 18.58 -2.18 -14.02
N THR A 182 17.92 -3.16 -13.37
CA THR A 182 18.01 -4.55 -13.82
C THR A 182 17.26 -4.73 -15.14
N GLN A 183 17.47 -5.88 -15.81
CA GLN A 183 16.76 -6.17 -17.07
C GLN A 183 15.24 -6.21 -16.85
N GLU A 184 14.80 -6.79 -15.73
CA GLU A 184 13.38 -6.86 -15.35
C GLU A 184 12.80 -5.47 -15.07
N GLN A 185 13.53 -4.60 -14.36
CA GLN A 185 13.11 -3.22 -14.16
C GLN A 185 12.97 -2.47 -15.47
N ASN A 186 13.92 -2.62 -16.38
CA ASN A 186 13.86 -2.00 -17.70
C ASN A 186 12.67 -2.51 -18.54
N ALA A 187 12.33 -3.81 -18.44
CA ALA A 187 11.16 -4.37 -19.13
C ALA A 187 9.86 -3.72 -18.63
N VAL A 188 9.71 -3.62 -17.29
CA VAL A 188 8.58 -2.93 -16.65
C VAL A 188 8.51 -1.47 -17.11
N LEU A 189 9.60 -0.72 -17.01
CA LEU A 189 9.63 0.70 -17.37
C LEU A 189 9.27 0.93 -18.84
N ARG A 190 9.78 0.09 -19.76
CA ARG A 190 9.42 0.18 -21.19
C ARG A 190 7.93 -0.06 -21.44
N SER A 191 7.31 -0.97 -20.70
CA SER A 191 5.86 -1.19 -20.77
C SER A 191 5.09 0.09 -20.38
N PHE A 192 5.47 0.72 -19.27
CA PHE A 192 4.87 2.00 -18.86
C PHE A 192 5.15 3.14 -19.84
N GLU A 193 6.39 3.27 -20.34
CA GLU A 193 6.75 4.28 -21.34
C GLU A 193 5.90 4.16 -22.60
N LYS A 194 5.63 2.93 -23.04
CA LYS A 194 4.77 2.67 -24.20
C LYS A 194 3.32 3.10 -23.94
N ILE A 195 2.78 2.77 -22.76
CA ILE A 195 1.40 3.10 -22.38
C ILE A 195 1.23 4.62 -22.24
N LEU A 196 2.17 5.29 -21.56
CA LEU A 196 2.14 6.73 -21.31
C LEU A 196 2.59 7.56 -22.51
N ASN A 197 3.16 6.91 -23.56
CA ASN A 197 3.85 7.55 -24.68
C ASN A 197 4.90 8.56 -24.19
N GLY A 198 5.58 8.28 -23.10
CA GLY A 198 6.47 9.22 -22.45
C GLY A 198 7.12 8.70 -21.18
N ASN A 199 7.75 9.59 -20.47
CA ASN A 199 8.47 9.31 -19.22
C ASN A 199 8.05 10.30 -18.12
N ILE A 200 8.27 9.91 -16.86
CA ILE A 200 7.98 10.76 -15.72
C ILE A 200 9.27 11.43 -15.28
N ILE A 201 9.21 12.74 -15.11
CA ILE A 201 10.30 13.53 -14.57
C ILE A 201 9.82 14.34 -13.37
N GLN A 202 10.73 14.60 -12.44
CA GLN A 202 10.48 15.46 -11.28
C GLN A 202 11.38 16.69 -11.37
N LYS A 203 10.79 17.87 -11.21
CA LYS A 203 11.48 19.17 -11.17
C LYS A 203 10.90 19.95 -9.98
N ASP A 204 11.77 20.46 -9.10
CA ASP A 204 11.37 21.29 -7.96
C ASP A 204 10.19 20.72 -7.14
N LYS A 205 10.22 19.40 -6.90
CA LYS A 205 9.18 18.60 -6.21
C LYS A 205 7.86 18.40 -6.98
N ALA A 206 7.65 19.03 -8.13
CA ALA A 206 6.52 18.81 -9.01
C ALA A 206 6.82 17.71 -10.04
N PHE A 207 5.78 17.01 -10.47
CA PHE A 207 5.87 15.93 -11.45
C PHE A 207 5.36 16.37 -12.82
N TYR A 208 6.03 15.89 -13.86
CA TYR A 208 5.71 16.16 -15.26
C TYR A 208 5.70 14.86 -16.06
N LEU A 209 4.76 14.76 -17.01
CA LEU A 209 4.79 13.74 -18.06
C LEU A 209 5.50 14.31 -19.28
N GLN A 210 6.68 13.79 -19.60
CA GLN A 210 7.42 14.13 -20.80
C GLN A 210 6.96 13.23 -21.94
N VAL A 211 6.11 13.78 -22.82
CA VAL A 211 5.51 13.05 -23.96
C VAL A 211 6.43 13.17 -25.18
N LYS A 212 6.68 12.05 -25.86
CA LYS A 212 7.51 12.03 -27.07
C LYS A 212 6.90 12.90 -28.17
N GLY A 213 7.66 13.90 -28.63
CA GLY A 213 7.26 14.81 -29.69
C GLY A 213 6.26 15.91 -29.32
N ALA A 214 5.79 15.96 -28.05
CA ALA A 214 4.81 16.95 -27.60
C ALA A 214 5.30 17.83 -26.43
N GLY A 215 6.43 17.46 -25.79
CA GLY A 215 6.98 18.24 -24.69
C GLY A 215 6.55 17.73 -23.30
N GLU A 216 6.58 18.64 -22.32
CA GLU A 216 6.32 18.34 -20.92
C GLU A 216 4.95 18.91 -20.51
N PHE A 217 4.20 18.07 -19.77
CA PHE A 217 2.90 18.44 -19.23
C PHE A 217 2.94 18.31 -17.71
N GLU A 218 2.49 19.32 -17.00
CA GLU A 218 2.29 19.28 -15.55
C GLU A 218 1.33 18.14 -15.22
N MET A 219 1.64 17.39 -14.14
CA MET A 219 0.84 16.22 -13.79
C MET A 219 -0.63 16.57 -13.50
N GLY A 220 -0.93 17.79 -13.04
CA GLY A 220 -2.29 18.28 -12.86
C GLY A 220 -3.13 18.38 -14.13
N LEU A 221 -2.49 18.52 -15.30
CA LEU A 221 -3.16 18.59 -16.63
C LEU A 221 -3.31 17.21 -17.29
N VAL A 222 -2.70 16.18 -16.71
CA VAL A 222 -2.75 14.80 -17.21
C VAL A 222 -4.00 14.10 -16.67
N SER A 223 -4.63 13.21 -17.44
CA SER A 223 -5.80 12.46 -16.98
C SER A 223 -5.49 11.54 -15.80
N GLU A 224 -6.48 11.29 -14.93
CA GLU A 224 -6.27 10.53 -13.68
C GLU A 224 -5.73 9.12 -13.92
N GLY A 225 -6.20 8.41 -14.95
CA GLY A 225 -5.68 7.08 -15.30
C GLY A 225 -4.18 7.10 -15.63
N TYR A 226 -3.73 8.11 -16.39
CA TYR A 226 -2.29 8.29 -16.66
C TYR A 226 -1.52 8.65 -15.40
N ARG A 227 -2.07 9.49 -14.51
CA ARG A 227 -1.44 9.84 -13.22
C ARG A 227 -1.23 8.63 -12.31
N LYS A 228 -2.20 7.70 -12.28
CA LYS A 228 -2.07 6.44 -11.54
C LYS A 228 -0.93 5.57 -12.09
N LEU A 229 -0.84 5.42 -13.41
CA LEU A 229 0.25 4.68 -14.05
C LEU A 229 1.60 5.40 -13.87
N ALA A 230 1.63 6.72 -13.96
CA ALA A 230 2.79 7.55 -13.70
C ALA A 230 3.33 7.35 -12.28
N THR A 231 2.44 7.26 -11.29
CA THR A 231 2.78 6.96 -9.90
C THR A 231 3.56 5.65 -9.80
N ILE A 232 3.06 4.58 -10.40
CA ILE A 232 3.74 3.28 -10.38
C ILE A 232 5.09 3.34 -11.11
N MET A 233 5.13 3.96 -12.27
CA MET A 233 6.36 4.11 -13.04
C MET A 233 7.44 4.81 -12.21
N TYR A 234 7.10 5.91 -11.54
CA TYR A 234 8.03 6.63 -10.67
C TYR A 234 8.49 5.79 -9.47
N LEU A 235 7.57 5.04 -8.84
CA LEU A 235 7.92 4.14 -7.75
C LEU A 235 8.88 3.01 -8.16
N VAL A 236 8.81 2.55 -9.41
CA VAL A 236 9.79 1.61 -9.97
C VAL A 236 11.12 2.31 -10.23
N GLN A 237 11.12 3.51 -10.82
CA GLN A 237 12.32 4.32 -11.10
C GLN A 237 13.07 4.72 -9.81
N SER A 238 12.35 5.08 -8.76
CA SER A 238 12.94 5.41 -7.44
C SER A 238 13.41 4.17 -6.66
N GLY A 239 13.08 2.94 -7.14
CA GLY A 239 13.37 1.69 -6.45
C GLY A 239 12.46 1.38 -5.27
N SER A 240 11.40 2.18 -5.05
CA SER A 240 10.41 1.94 -4.00
C SER A 240 9.56 0.70 -4.30
N LEU A 241 9.24 0.46 -5.58
CA LEU A 241 8.71 -0.80 -6.09
C LEU A 241 9.83 -1.59 -6.77
N SER A 242 10.34 -2.59 -6.08
CA SER A 242 11.43 -3.46 -6.54
C SER A 242 11.14 -4.92 -6.16
N LYS A 243 12.02 -5.84 -6.56
CA LYS A 243 11.93 -7.26 -6.18
C LYS A 243 11.71 -7.42 -4.67
N ASN A 244 10.75 -8.25 -4.30
CA ASN A 244 10.27 -8.50 -2.93
C ASN A 244 9.49 -7.36 -2.25
N ALA A 245 9.13 -6.29 -2.95
CA ALA A 245 8.14 -5.34 -2.47
C ALA A 245 6.75 -5.97 -2.43
N ILE A 246 5.88 -5.42 -1.58
CA ILE A 246 4.45 -5.74 -1.54
C ILE A 246 3.67 -4.48 -1.89
N LEU A 247 2.89 -4.54 -2.96
CA LEU A 247 2.02 -3.47 -3.42
C LEU A 247 0.58 -3.75 -2.99
N PHE A 248 -0.03 -2.81 -2.30
CA PHE A 248 -1.46 -2.77 -2.00
C PHE A 248 -2.08 -1.62 -2.81
N TRP A 249 -2.90 -1.95 -3.79
CA TRP A 249 -3.54 -0.97 -4.65
C TRP A 249 -5.06 -1.02 -4.49
N ASP A 250 -5.61 0.03 -3.92
CA ASP A 250 -7.02 0.12 -3.58
C ASP A 250 -7.78 0.75 -4.74
N GLU A 251 -8.72 0.00 -5.31
CA GLU A 251 -9.61 0.42 -6.41
C GLU A 251 -8.87 1.16 -7.54
N PRO A 252 -7.91 0.50 -8.23
CA PRO A 252 -7.13 1.14 -9.29
C PRO A 252 -7.98 1.70 -10.43
N GLU A 253 -9.13 1.10 -10.71
CA GLU A 253 -10.07 1.47 -11.76
C GLU A 253 -10.84 2.76 -11.49
N THR A 254 -10.91 3.21 -10.24
CA THR A 254 -11.69 4.40 -9.87
C THR A 254 -11.24 5.62 -10.70
N ASN A 255 -12.21 6.31 -11.33
CA ASN A 255 -11.99 7.44 -12.24
C ASN A 255 -11.08 7.14 -13.45
N MET A 256 -10.92 5.86 -13.82
CA MET A 256 -10.14 5.45 -14.97
C MET A 256 -11.03 5.26 -16.21
N ASN A 257 -10.57 5.74 -17.37
CA ASN A 257 -11.23 5.42 -18.64
C ASN A 257 -11.15 3.90 -18.88
N PRO A 258 -12.24 3.23 -19.26
CA PRO A 258 -12.24 1.78 -19.53
C PRO A 258 -11.13 1.31 -20.48
N LYS A 259 -10.74 2.14 -21.46
CA LYS A 259 -9.62 1.85 -22.37
C LYS A 259 -8.26 1.73 -21.65
N MET A 260 -8.14 2.25 -20.44
CA MET A 260 -6.92 2.20 -19.64
C MET A 260 -6.86 0.97 -18.72
N ILE A 261 -7.96 0.22 -18.57
CA ILE A 261 -8.00 -0.97 -17.70
C ILE A 261 -7.03 -2.04 -18.22
N GLN A 262 -7.07 -2.36 -19.50
CA GLN A 262 -6.15 -3.34 -20.08
C GLN A 262 -4.68 -2.93 -19.91
N PRO A 263 -4.22 -1.72 -20.30
CA PRO A 263 -2.87 -1.26 -20.00
C PRO A 263 -2.47 -1.33 -18.53
N MET A 264 -3.40 -1.02 -17.62
CA MET A 264 -3.17 -1.15 -16.18
C MET A 264 -2.94 -2.61 -15.75
N VAL A 265 -3.75 -3.54 -16.25
CA VAL A 265 -3.59 -4.97 -15.97
C VAL A 265 -2.24 -5.48 -16.51
N GLU A 266 -1.86 -5.08 -17.72
CA GLU A 266 -0.54 -5.40 -18.30
C GLU A 266 0.60 -4.90 -17.40
N ALA A 267 0.49 -3.67 -16.89
CA ALA A 267 1.44 -3.09 -15.94
C ALA A 267 1.54 -3.88 -14.61
N ILE A 268 0.41 -4.33 -14.08
CA ILE A 268 0.36 -5.16 -12.87
C ILE A 268 1.06 -6.52 -13.10
N ILE A 269 0.84 -7.13 -14.25
CA ILE A 269 1.50 -8.38 -14.63
C ILE A 269 3.03 -8.20 -14.69
N GLU A 270 3.50 -7.10 -15.27
CA GLU A 270 4.94 -6.80 -15.33
C GLU A 270 5.53 -6.57 -13.93
N LEU A 271 4.81 -5.90 -13.03
CA LEU A 271 5.23 -5.78 -11.62
C LEU A 271 5.33 -7.15 -10.92
N ALA A 272 4.39 -8.04 -11.16
CA ALA A 272 4.45 -9.40 -10.61
C ALA A 272 5.65 -10.19 -11.16
N LYS A 273 5.99 -10.05 -12.44
CA LYS A 273 7.20 -10.63 -13.06
C LYS A 273 8.48 -10.07 -12.45
N LEU A 274 8.50 -8.78 -12.08
CA LEU A 274 9.60 -8.17 -11.32
C LEU A 274 9.79 -8.79 -9.93
N GLY A 275 8.82 -9.56 -9.45
CA GLY A 275 8.84 -10.20 -8.14
C GLY A 275 8.12 -9.39 -7.04
N VAL A 276 7.33 -8.40 -7.40
CA VAL A 276 6.41 -7.69 -6.48
C VAL A 276 5.23 -8.61 -6.16
N GLN A 277 4.81 -8.69 -4.90
CA GLN A 277 3.51 -9.28 -4.55
C GLN A 277 2.45 -8.18 -4.60
N VAL A 278 1.41 -8.38 -5.39
CA VAL A 278 0.39 -7.37 -5.64
C VAL A 278 -0.93 -7.79 -5.01
N PHE A 279 -1.53 -6.87 -4.26
CA PHE A 279 -2.89 -6.95 -3.74
C PHE A 279 -3.72 -5.83 -4.34
N ILE A 280 -4.84 -6.19 -4.96
CA ILE A 280 -5.77 -5.26 -5.59
C ILE A 280 -7.13 -5.46 -4.97
N THR A 281 -7.79 -4.37 -4.57
CA THR A 281 -9.23 -4.39 -4.29
C THR A 281 -9.95 -3.86 -5.51
N THR A 282 -11.07 -4.44 -5.86
CA THR A 282 -11.87 -3.97 -6.98
C THR A 282 -13.35 -4.32 -6.79
N HIS A 283 -14.22 -3.50 -7.37
CA HIS A 283 -15.61 -3.81 -7.60
C HIS A 283 -15.92 -3.95 -9.09
N ASP A 284 -14.92 -3.76 -9.96
CA ASP A 284 -15.04 -3.80 -11.40
C ASP A 284 -14.97 -5.25 -11.93
N TYR A 285 -15.95 -5.60 -12.76
CA TYR A 285 -16.04 -6.92 -13.36
C TYR A 285 -14.92 -7.20 -14.38
N PHE A 286 -14.45 -6.17 -15.10
CA PHE A 286 -13.40 -6.33 -16.12
C PHE A 286 -12.02 -6.64 -15.55
N ILE A 287 -11.75 -6.23 -14.31
CA ILE A 287 -10.48 -6.59 -13.63
C ILE A 287 -10.49 -8.05 -13.16
N GLN A 288 -11.69 -8.65 -13.03
CA GLN A 288 -11.87 -10.02 -12.56
C GLN A 288 -11.70 -11.07 -13.67
N GLN A 289 -11.79 -10.70 -14.94
CA GLN A 289 -11.60 -11.56 -16.12
C GLN A 289 -10.13 -11.62 -16.54
#